data_543a45d84b72ffabffb89fc4fd39b828
#
_entry.id   543a45d84b72ffabffb89fc4fd39b828
#
_cell.length_a   1.000
_cell.length_b   1.000
_cell.length_c   1.000
_cell.angle_alpha   90.00
_cell.angle_beta   90.00
_cell.angle_gamma   90.00
#
_symmetry.space_group_name_H-M   'P 1'
#
loop_
_entity.id
_entity.type
_entity.pdbx_description
1 polymer ?
#
loop_
_entity_poly.entity_id
_entity_poly.type
_entity_poly.pdbx_seq_one_letter_code
_entity_poly.pdbx_strand_id
1 'polypeptide(L)'
;MTNELRPKFAEATRAFLHKDYAKCLLDTENGIEQCKARSDLDVWLEQFFVLRFTVIHTIYTNPSVRARAKDKLKNVPQIRYLLDLPATQLYTRLWYECVFQMSHKPLPDPCPTALEPSDELNPMVLRLPAPVLSSAILMALRIDAYVDAQQNAPATPSPCARQTCDWFFAALLQTDSSFHDVATYERILRLYVLQVLGSHSGEWNYAHDFVEYSALPSSAKSELAKELVLTRAEVESRAQKEKDTIEGAKKMYNLEMARRGIPTLKPGSQTGAKMTTVQQQDDSPNTGNDLSLIHI
;
A
#
# COMPACT_ATOMS: atom_id res chain seq x y z
N MET A 1 17.93 22.33 21.98
CA MET A 1 17.22 22.42 20.70
C MET A 1 16.54 21.10 20.25
N THR A 2 17.08 19.91 20.56
CA THR A 2 16.36 18.61 20.35
C THR A 2 15.08 18.48 21.19
N ASN A 3 14.91 19.30 22.20
CA ASN A 3 13.78 19.24 23.15
C ASN A 3 12.46 19.81 22.59
N GLU A 4 12.49 20.58 21.48
CA GLU A 4 11.30 21.21 20.90
C GLU A 4 10.48 20.28 20.01
N LEU A 5 11.11 19.28 19.38
CA LEU A 5 10.42 18.33 18.50
C LEU A 5 9.73 17.20 19.29
N ARG A 6 10.25 16.83 20.46
CA ARG A 6 9.65 15.80 21.31
C ARG A 6 8.18 16.08 21.66
N PRO A 7 7.77 17.28 22.12
CA PRO A 7 6.37 17.56 22.39
C PRO A 7 5.52 17.54 21.11
N LYS A 8 6.06 18.00 19.96
CA LYS A 8 5.34 17.98 18.68
C LYS A 8 5.10 16.54 18.19
N PHE A 9 6.10 15.68 18.25
CA PHE A 9 5.95 14.27 17.94
C PHE A 9 4.95 13.58 18.89
N ALA A 10 5.01 13.88 20.18
CA ALA A 10 4.06 13.36 21.15
C ALA A 10 2.63 13.84 20.88
N GLU A 11 2.45 15.07 20.39
CA GLU A 11 1.15 15.60 19.99
C GLU A 11 0.61 14.92 18.74
N ALA A 12 1.44 14.76 17.68
CA ALA A 12 1.09 14.03 16.48
C ALA A 12 0.69 12.58 16.80
N THR A 13 1.48 11.88 17.65
CA THR A 13 1.19 10.51 18.08
C THR A 13 -0.11 10.44 18.89
N ARG A 14 -0.37 11.41 19.78
CA ARG A 14 -1.63 11.50 20.52
C ARG A 14 -2.82 11.68 19.59
N ALA A 15 -2.69 12.57 18.58
CA ALA A 15 -3.73 12.74 17.57
C ALA A 15 -4.01 11.45 16.80
N PHE A 16 -2.98 10.65 16.48
CA PHE A 16 -3.14 9.32 15.88
C PHE A 16 -3.94 8.38 16.79
N LEU A 17 -3.58 8.27 18.06
CA LEU A 17 -4.26 7.40 19.04
C LEU A 17 -5.74 7.80 19.24
N HIS A 18 -6.04 9.10 19.17
CA HIS A 18 -7.41 9.61 19.22
C HIS A 18 -8.15 9.54 17.87
N LYS A 19 -7.55 8.92 16.85
CA LYS A 19 -8.10 8.78 15.49
C LYS A 19 -8.38 10.12 14.79
N ASP A 20 -7.74 11.21 15.23
CA ASP A 20 -7.73 12.46 14.50
C ASP A 20 -6.58 12.48 13.49
N TYR A 21 -6.76 11.64 12.47
CA TYR A 21 -5.72 11.40 11.46
C TYR A 21 -5.38 12.66 10.64
N ALA A 22 -6.33 13.56 10.43
CA ALA A 22 -6.08 14.81 9.72
C ALA A 22 -5.13 15.72 10.51
N LYS A 23 -5.36 15.87 11.82
CA LYS A 23 -4.45 16.60 12.70
C LYS A 23 -3.10 15.91 12.79
N CYS A 24 -3.09 14.58 12.99
CA CYS A 24 -1.86 13.82 13.02
C CYS A 24 -1.02 14.02 11.76
N LEU A 25 -1.62 13.96 10.57
CA LEU A 25 -0.92 14.18 9.32
C LEU A 25 -0.37 15.61 9.22
N LEU A 26 -1.15 16.62 9.58
CA LEU A 26 -0.69 18.00 9.57
C LEU A 26 0.49 18.24 10.52
N ASP A 27 0.40 17.72 11.75
CA ASP A 27 1.47 17.84 12.76
C ASP A 27 2.74 17.10 12.32
N THR A 28 2.57 15.96 11.64
CA THR A 28 3.67 15.16 11.08
C THR A 28 4.37 15.91 9.95
N GLU A 29 3.64 16.48 8.99
CA GLU A 29 4.21 17.29 7.89
C GLU A 29 4.96 18.52 8.43
N ASN A 30 4.40 19.18 9.42
CA ASN A 30 5.05 20.31 10.09
C ASN A 30 6.34 19.88 10.82
N GLY A 31 6.35 18.68 11.41
CA GLY A 31 7.54 18.08 12.03
C GLY A 31 8.64 17.78 11.01
N ILE A 32 8.29 17.17 9.89
CA ILE A 32 9.21 16.88 8.78
C ILE A 32 9.81 18.19 8.24
N GLU A 33 8.98 19.21 8.01
CA GLU A 33 9.47 20.50 7.49
C GLU A 33 10.48 21.15 8.42
N GLN A 34 10.30 21.03 9.75
CA GLN A 34 11.24 21.57 10.73
C GLN A 34 12.55 20.78 10.82
N CYS A 35 12.54 19.52 10.41
CA CYS A 35 13.74 18.68 10.34
C CYS A 35 14.54 18.92 9.05
N LYS A 36 13.93 19.49 7.99
CA LYS A 36 14.61 19.75 6.73
C LYS A 36 15.89 20.56 6.92
N ALA A 37 16.91 20.22 6.16
CA ALA A 37 18.22 20.86 6.18
C ALA A 37 18.96 20.85 7.53
N ARG A 38 18.59 19.97 8.46
CA ARG A 38 19.17 19.87 9.80
C ARG A 38 19.52 18.43 10.17
N SER A 39 20.75 18.02 9.88
CA SER A 39 21.25 16.67 10.18
C SER A 39 21.29 16.31 11.68
N ASP A 40 21.31 17.31 12.57
CA ASP A 40 21.19 17.08 14.02
C ASP A 40 19.79 16.59 14.45
N LEU A 41 18.82 16.58 13.53
CA LEU A 41 17.44 16.17 13.77
C LEU A 41 17.04 14.88 13.05
N ASP A 42 17.98 14.13 12.47
CA ASP A 42 17.71 12.93 11.68
C ASP A 42 16.90 11.87 12.44
N VAL A 43 17.14 11.69 13.73
CA VAL A 43 16.37 10.77 14.59
C VAL A 43 14.88 11.19 14.64
N TRP A 44 14.60 12.48 14.67
CA TRP A 44 13.21 12.97 14.64
C TRP A 44 12.61 12.85 13.25
N LEU A 45 13.38 13.12 12.21
CA LEU A 45 12.97 12.96 10.82
C LEU A 45 12.56 11.51 10.54
N GLU A 46 13.35 10.54 11.02
CA GLU A 46 13.04 9.11 10.98
C GLU A 46 11.67 8.82 11.64
N GLN A 47 11.46 9.28 12.86
CA GLN A 47 10.23 9.03 13.59
C GLN A 47 9.01 9.66 12.90
N PHE A 48 9.15 10.86 12.37
CA PHE A 48 8.08 11.51 11.61
C PHE A 48 7.77 10.79 10.31
N PHE A 49 8.76 10.26 9.58
CA PHE A 49 8.50 9.45 8.39
C PHE A 49 7.78 8.14 8.71
N VAL A 50 8.17 7.44 9.76
CA VAL A 50 7.47 6.24 10.23
C VAL A 50 6.00 6.57 10.54
N LEU A 51 5.74 7.66 11.24
CA LEU A 51 4.38 8.10 11.54
C LEU A 51 3.62 8.54 10.28
N ARG A 52 4.29 9.24 9.36
CA ARG A 52 3.72 9.68 8.07
C ARG A 52 3.21 8.49 7.26
N PHE A 53 4.04 7.48 7.06
CA PHE A 53 3.64 6.26 6.36
C PHE A 53 2.47 5.57 7.03
N THR A 54 2.49 5.51 8.36
CA THR A 54 1.42 4.88 9.16
C THR A 54 0.10 5.64 9.06
N VAL A 55 0.09 6.95 9.16
CA VAL A 55 -1.15 7.74 9.10
C VAL A 55 -1.71 7.81 7.69
N ILE A 56 -0.85 7.97 6.68
CA ILE A 56 -1.33 8.07 5.29
C ILE A 56 -1.96 6.76 4.83
N HIS A 57 -1.34 5.59 5.06
CA HIS A 57 -1.99 4.34 4.66
C HIS A 57 -3.32 4.12 5.40
N THR A 58 -3.40 4.49 6.69
CA THR A 58 -4.64 4.39 7.47
C THR A 58 -5.76 5.25 6.91
N ILE A 59 -5.42 6.48 6.48
CA ILE A 59 -6.39 7.36 5.80
C ILE A 59 -6.77 6.79 4.44
N TYR A 60 -5.78 6.38 3.65
CA TYR A 60 -5.97 6.03 2.25
C TYR A 60 -6.78 4.76 2.06
N THR A 61 -6.54 3.75 2.88
CA THR A 61 -7.22 2.45 2.78
C THR A 61 -8.64 2.43 3.37
N ASN A 62 -9.08 3.55 3.97
CA ASN A 62 -10.43 3.66 4.51
C ASN A 62 -11.17 4.85 3.86
N PRO A 63 -12.11 4.60 2.93
CA PRO A 63 -12.80 5.65 2.19
C PRO A 63 -13.51 6.68 3.08
N SER A 64 -14.14 6.25 4.18
CA SER A 64 -14.85 7.15 5.09
C SER A 64 -13.91 8.04 5.90
N VAL A 65 -12.74 7.51 6.29
CA VAL A 65 -11.69 8.26 6.96
C VAL A 65 -11.05 9.24 5.98
N ARG A 66 -10.77 8.79 4.75
CA ARG A 66 -10.21 9.60 3.67
C ARG A 66 -11.10 10.81 3.35
N ALA A 67 -12.40 10.61 3.21
CA ALA A 67 -13.35 11.70 2.96
C ALA A 67 -13.34 12.74 4.08
N ARG A 68 -13.38 12.29 5.34
CA ARG A 68 -13.34 13.19 6.51
C ARG A 68 -11.99 13.91 6.62
N ALA A 69 -10.88 13.23 6.34
CA ALA A 69 -9.57 13.86 6.37
C ALA A 69 -9.44 14.95 5.29
N LYS A 70 -9.93 14.68 4.07
CA LYS A 70 -9.96 15.68 2.98
C LYS A 70 -10.76 16.92 3.33
N ASP A 71 -11.90 16.76 4.01
CA ASP A 71 -12.71 17.90 4.47
C ASP A 71 -11.99 18.74 5.52
N LYS A 72 -11.40 18.09 6.53
CA LYS A 72 -10.60 18.78 7.55
C LYS A 72 -9.36 19.49 6.99
N LEU A 73 -8.75 18.93 5.93
CA LEU A 73 -7.54 19.46 5.28
C LEU A 73 -7.83 20.42 4.12
N LYS A 74 -9.07 20.88 3.94
CA LYS A 74 -9.45 21.76 2.82
C LYS A 74 -8.62 23.05 2.73
N ASN A 75 -8.13 23.55 3.85
CA ASN A 75 -7.32 24.77 3.93
C ASN A 75 -5.80 24.49 3.77
N VAL A 76 -5.39 23.24 3.57
CA VAL A 76 -4.00 22.82 3.40
C VAL A 76 -3.89 22.03 2.09
N PRO A 77 -3.93 22.72 0.94
CA PRO A 77 -4.06 22.07 -0.37
C PRO A 77 -2.89 21.11 -0.68
N GLN A 78 -1.68 21.40 -0.20
CA GLN A 78 -0.49 20.58 -0.42
C GLN A 78 -0.63 19.17 0.19
N ILE A 79 -1.19 19.10 1.42
CA ILE A 79 -1.40 17.82 2.11
C ILE A 79 -2.64 17.11 1.54
N ARG A 80 -3.70 17.87 1.29
CA ARG A 80 -4.92 17.34 0.70
C ARG A 80 -4.66 16.70 -0.66
N TYR A 81 -3.81 17.31 -1.49
CA TYR A 81 -3.42 16.80 -2.80
C TYR A 81 -2.88 15.36 -2.74
N LEU A 82 -2.08 15.02 -1.72
CA LEU A 82 -1.58 13.65 -1.55
C LEU A 82 -2.71 12.62 -1.46
N LEU A 83 -3.81 12.99 -0.79
CA LEU A 83 -4.97 12.10 -0.64
C LEU A 83 -5.82 12.00 -1.92
N ASP A 84 -5.59 12.84 -2.92
CA ASP A 84 -6.27 12.80 -4.22
C ASP A 84 -5.51 11.96 -5.26
N LEU A 85 -4.22 11.67 -5.02
CA LEU A 85 -3.39 10.89 -5.92
C LEU A 85 -3.91 9.45 -6.07
N PRO A 86 -3.73 8.83 -7.26
CA PRO A 86 -3.83 7.39 -7.42
C PRO A 86 -2.85 6.66 -6.50
N ALA A 87 -3.18 5.43 -6.11
CA ALA A 87 -2.43 4.66 -5.12
C ALA A 87 -0.92 4.56 -5.41
N THR A 88 -0.58 4.16 -6.63
CA THR A 88 0.82 4.02 -7.06
C THR A 88 1.56 5.36 -7.04
N GLN A 89 0.92 6.42 -7.54
CA GLN A 89 1.53 7.75 -7.55
C GLN A 89 1.71 8.32 -6.14
N LEU A 90 0.74 8.07 -5.24
CA LEU A 90 0.88 8.44 -3.84
C LEU A 90 2.10 7.78 -3.21
N TYR A 91 2.21 6.45 -3.36
CA TYR A 91 3.33 5.72 -2.81
C TYR A 91 4.67 6.18 -3.39
N THR A 92 4.77 6.27 -4.72
CA THR A 92 5.96 6.72 -5.42
C THR A 92 6.40 8.10 -4.93
N ARG A 93 5.47 9.04 -4.83
CA ARG A 93 5.74 10.40 -4.34
C ARG A 93 6.31 10.38 -2.92
N LEU A 94 5.66 9.67 -2.01
CA LEU A 94 6.09 9.60 -0.61
C LEU A 94 7.43 8.89 -0.46
N TRP A 95 7.69 7.88 -1.27
CA TRP A 95 8.97 7.18 -1.32
C TRP A 95 10.10 8.11 -1.72
N TYR A 96 9.96 8.84 -2.84
CA TYR A 96 10.99 9.78 -3.28
C TYR A 96 11.18 10.93 -2.27
N GLU A 97 10.11 11.49 -1.74
CA GLU A 97 10.20 12.50 -0.69
C GLU A 97 11.00 11.99 0.52
N CYS A 98 10.77 10.76 0.95
CA CYS A 98 11.51 10.14 2.04
C CYS A 98 13.00 9.97 1.70
N VAL A 99 13.32 9.33 0.56
CA VAL A 99 14.70 9.06 0.12
C VAL A 99 15.51 10.36 0.00
N PHE A 100 14.94 11.39 -0.63
CA PHE A 100 15.62 12.66 -0.84
C PHE A 100 15.79 13.45 0.45
N GLN A 101 14.76 13.52 1.30
CA GLN A 101 14.83 14.27 2.55
C GLN A 101 15.75 13.61 3.57
N MET A 102 15.71 12.26 3.71
CA MET A 102 16.66 11.52 4.55
C MET A 102 18.11 11.64 4.07
N SER A 103 18.31 12.00 2.80
CA SER A 103 19.63 12.25 2.22
C SER A 103 19.99 13.73 2.17
N HIS A 104 19.18 14.61 2.76
CA HIS A 104 19.34 16.08 2.71
C HIS A 104 19.50 16.64 1.30
N LYS A 105 18.83 16.02 0.33
CA LYS A 105 18.84 16.47 -1.07
C LYS A 105 17.47 17.06 -1.45
N PRO A 106 17.45 18.03 -2.37
CA PRO A 106 16.18 18.54 -2.90
C PRO A 106 15.48 17.45 -3.72
N LEU A 107 14.16 17.40 -3.59
CA LEU A 107 13.35 16.54 -4.45
C LEU A 107 13.43 17.04 -5.90
N PRO A 108 13.58 16.14 -6.89
CA PRO A 108 13.56 16.55 -8.29
C PRO A 108 12.19 17.12 -8.69
N ASP A 109 12.23 18.09 -9.58
CA ASP A 109 11.02 18.67 -10.17
C ASP A 109 11.10 18.53 -11.70
N PRO A 110 10.21 17.73 -12.33
CA PRO A 110 9.09 17.01 -11.75
C PRO A 110 9.51 15.78 -10.90
N CYS A 111 8.71 15.48 -9.88
CA CYS A 111 8.89 14.26 -9.10
C CYS A 111 8.59 13.02 -9.98
N PRO A 112 9.42 11.97 -9.94
CA PRO A 112 9.18 10.75 -10.68
C PRO A 112 7.79 10.15 -10.38
N THR A 113 7.15 9.58 -11.40
CA THR A 113 5.81 8.98 -11.31
C THR A 113 5.84 7.45 -11.17
N ALA A 114 7.01 6.85 -11.34
CA ALA A 114 7.26 5.41 -11.17
C ALA A 114 8.48 5.17 -10.27
N LEU A 115 8.54 3.99 -9.68
CA LEU A 115 9.71 3.55 -8.91
C LEU A 115 10.78 3.07 -9.89
N GLU A 116 11.79 3.87 -10.10
CA GLU A 116 12.88 3.58 -11.03
C GLU A 116 14.23 3.59 -10.29
N PRO A 117 14.84 2.39 -10.10
CA PRO A 117 16.19 2.30 -9.55
C PRO A 117 17.19 3.07 -10.43
N SER A 118 18.10 3.77 -9.79
CA SER A 118 19.23 4.43 -10.48
C SER A 118 20.48 4.38 -9.62
N ASP A 119 21.63 4.42 -10.27
CA ASP A 119 22.94 4.39 -9.58
C ASP A 119 23.12 5.56 -8.60
N GLU A 120 22.48 6.70 -8.86
CA GLU A 120 22.51 7.85 -7.97
C GLU A 120 21.66 7.65 -6.71
N LEU A 121 20.55 6.92 -6.84
CA LEU A 121 19.59 6.70 -5.75
C LEU A 121 19.93 5.48 -4.91
N ASN A 122 20.61 4.48 -5.47
CA ASN A 122 20.96 3.26 -4.75
C ASN A 122 21.66 3.53 -3.41
N PRO A 123 22.70 4.39 -3.34
CA PRO A 123 23.35 4.72 -2.07
C PRO A 123 22.43 5.44 -1.08
N MET A 124 21.44 6.19 -1.58
CA MET A 124 20.49 6.89 -0.71
C MET A 124 19.49 5.91 -0.09
N VAL A 125 18.98 4.97 -0.88
CA VAL A 125 18.07 3.91 -0.42
C VAL A 125 18.75 3.02 0.62
N LEU A 126 20.01 2.66 0.42
CA LEU A 126 20.78 1.84 1.35
C LEU A 126 21.09 2.53 2.69
N ARG A 127 21.05 3.85 2.73
CA ARG A 127 21.24 4.64 3.96
C ARG A 127 19.96 4.87 4.74
N LEU A 128 18.81 4.46 4.22
CA LEU A 128 17.55 4.61 4.95
C LEU A 128 17.58 3.76 6.22
N PRO A 129 17.20 4.34 7.38
CA PRO A 129 17.07 3.58 8.62
C PRO A 129 16.05 2.43 8.44
N ALA A 130 16.34 1.27 9.04
CA ALA A 130 15.49 0.10 8.96
C ALA A 130 14.02 0.36 9.35
N PRO A 131 13.69 1.15 10.39
CA PRO A 131 12.30 1.47 10.72
C PRO A 131 11.58 2.23 9.61
N VAL A 132 12.26 3.18 8.95
CA VAL A 132 11.71 3.98 7.85
C VAL A 132 11.42 3.09 6.64
N LEU A 133 12.43 2.30 6.22
CA LEU A 133 12.31 1.39 5.08
C LEU A 133 11.22 0.34 5.31
N SER A 134 11.19 -0.28 6.50
CA SER A 134 10.14 -1.23 6.88
C SER A 134 8.76 -0.60 6.85
N SER A 135 8.61 0.63 7.33
CA SER A 135 7.32 1.33 7.36
C SER A 135 6.85 1.71 5.96
N ALA A 136 7.78 2.07 5.06
CA ALA A 136 7.48 2.32 3.66
C ALA A 136 6.97 1.05 2.96
N ILE A 137 7.65 -0.10 3.15
CA ILE A 137 7.25 -1.39 2.58
C ILE A 137 5.87 -1.83 3.14
N LEU A 138 5.64 -1.68 4.44
CA LEU A 138 4.36 -2.00 5.07
C LEU A 138 3.23 -1.09 4.56
N MET A 139 3.50 0.19 4.33
CA MET A 139 2.56 1.10 3.69
C MET A 139 2.22 0.63 2.27
N ALA A 140 3.24 0.28 1.47
CA ALA A 140 3.06 -0.25 0.13
C ALA A 140 2.16 -1.48 0.12
N LEU A 141 2.45 -2.49 0.97
CA LEU A 141 1.63 -3.69 1.12
C LEU A 141 0.16 -3.39 1.44
N ARG A 142 -0.10 -2.42 2.31
CA ARG A 142 -1.46 -2.02 2.68
C ARG A 142 -2.19 -1.34 1.53
N ILE A 143 -1.47 -0.51 0.78
CA ILE A 143 -2.03 0.16 -0.41
C ILE A 143 -2.28 -0.86 -1.52
N ASP A 144 -1.33 -1.76 -1.78
CA ASP A 144 -1.45 -2.82 -2.78
C ASP A 144 -2.67 -3.72 -2.47
N ALA A 145 -2.79 -4.21 -1.24
CA ALA A 145 -3.94 -5.02 -0.81
C ALA A 145 -5.29 -4.27 -0.94
N TYR A 146 -5.30 -2.95 -0.71
CA TYR A 146 -6.49 -2.14 -0.87
C TYR A 146 -6.89 -1.99 -2.34
N VAL A 147 -5.94 -1.81 -3.24
CA VAL A 147 -6.16 -1.72 -4.69
C VAL A 147 -6.68 -3.05 -5.23
N ASP A 148 -6.05 -4.16 -4.85
CA ASP A 148 -6.44 -5.52 -5.27
C ASP A 148 -7.88 -5.84 -4.85
N ALA A 149 -8.25 -5.48 -3.62
CA ALA A 149 -9.61 -5.66 -3.12
C ALA A 149 -10.67 -4.86 -3.90
N GLN A 150 -10.30 -3.73 -4.52
CA GLN A 150 -11.24 -2.91 -5.30
C GLN A 150 -11.40 -3.39 -6.75
N GLN A 151 -10.37 -3.97 -7.34
CA GLN A 151 -10.37 -4.31 -8.75
C GLN A 151 -11.10 -5.61 -9.07
N ASN A 152 -11.45 -6.46 -8.07
CA ASN A 152 -12.02 -7.81 -8.27
C ASN A 152 -11.26 -8.63 -9.34
N ALA A 153 -10.08 -8.21 -9.71
CA ALA A 153 -9.22 -8.85 -10.69
C ALA A 153 -8.21 -9.74 -9.97
N PRO A 154 -7.81 -10.89 -10.56
CA PRO A 154 -6.65 -11.60 -10.04
C PRO A 154 -5.48 -10.61 -10.01
N ALA A 155 -4.90 -10.46 -8.82
CA ALA A 155 -3.84 -9.51 -8.54
C ALA A 155 -2.79 -9.53 -9.67
N THR A 156 -2.85 -8.52 -10.53
CA THR A 156 -1.62 -8.14 -11.21
C THR A 156 -0.72 -7.69 -10.07
N PRO A 157 0.46 -8.29 -9.91
CA PRO A 157 1.31 -7.93 -8.80
C PRO A 157 1.51 -6.42 -8.84
N SER A 158 0.75 -5.71 -8.04
CA SER A 158 0.98 -4.31 -7.87
C SER A 158 2.26 -4.21 -7.11
N PRO A 159 3.06 -3.53 -7.63
CA PRO A 159 4.45 -3.81 -7.49
C PRO A 159 5.09 -2.93 -6.46
N CYS A 160 4.35 -2.03 -5.78
CA CYS A 160 5.01 -1.06 -4.92
C CYS A 160 5.84 -1.69 -3.82
N ALA A 161 5.27 -2.64 -3.07
CA ALA A 161 6.01 -3.32 -2.01
C ALA A 161 7.14 -4.19 -2.57
N ARG A 162 6.85 -4.97 -3.61
CA ARG A 162 7.83 -5.84 -4.26
C ARG A 162 8.93 -5.02 -4.92
N GLN A 163 8.58 -4.00 -5.73
CA GLN A 163 9.56 -3.14 -6.39
C GLN A 163 10.49 -2.44 -5.40
N THR A 164 9.97 -2.00 -4.25
CA THR A 164 10.79 -1.38 -3.21
C THR A 164 11.79 -2.36 -2.60
N CYS A 165 11.36 -3.60 -2.33
CA CYS A 165 12.25 -4.64 -1.83
C CYS A 165 13.27 -5.06 -2.89
N ASP A 166 12.82 -5.31 -4.13
CA ASP A 166 13.70 -5.68 -5.24
C ASP A 166 14.75 -4.60 -5.49
N TRP A 167 14.35 -3.31 -5.41
CA TRP A 167 15.29 -2.20 -5.50
C TRP A 167 16.32 -2.23 -4.38
N PHE A 168 15.89 -2.39 -3.13
CA PHE A 168 16.80 -2.47 -1.99
C PHE A 168 17.82 -3.61 -2.17
N PHE A 169 17.37 -4.81 -2.53
CA PHE A 169 18.29 -5.95 -2.72
C PHE A 169 19.19 -5.78 -3.95
N ALA A 170 18.68 -5.22 -5.06
CA ALA A 170 19.50 -4.92 -6.22
C ALA A 170 20.58 -3.88 -5.93
N ALA A 171 20.24 -2.84 -5.17
CA ALA A 171 21.21 -1.82 -4.73
C ALA A 171 22.31 -2.41 -3.84
N LEU A 172 21.95 -3.38 -2.97
CA LEU A 172 22.93 -4.10 -2.16
C LEU A 172 23.94 -4.88 -2.99
N LEU A 173 23.51 -5.51 -4.09
CA LEU A 173 24.40 -6.28 -4.96
C LEU A 173 25.38 -5.40 -5.76
N GLN A 174 25.02 -4.14 -5.98
CA GLN A 174 25.82 -3.19 -6.75
C GLN A 174 26.82 -2.41 -5.88
N THR A 175 26.65 -2.44 -4.58
CA THR A 175 27.48 -1.67 -3.66
C THR A 175 28.46 -2.58 -2.93
N ASP A 176 29.72 -2.13 -2.78
CA ASP A 176 30.72 -2.86 -2.00
C ASP A 176 30.21 -3.19 -0.58
N SER A 177 30.44 -4.42 -0.15
CA SER A 177 29.88 -5.05 1.06
C SER A 177 30.15 -4.36 2.41
N SER A 178 30.93 -3.27 2.41
CA SER A 178 31.28 -2.50 3.63
C SER A 178 30.14 -1.62 4.18
N PHE A 179 29.04 -1.48 3.44
CA PHE A 179 27.93 -0.57 3.81
C PHE A 179 26.74 -1.26 4.51
N HIS A 180 26.82 -2.55 4.83
CA HIS A 180 25.61 -3.27 5.26
C HIS A 180 25.52 -3.39 6.76
N ASP A 181 24.52 -2.71 7.31
CA ASP A 181 23.97 -3.09 8.61
C ASP A 181 23.24 -4.44 8.45
N VAL A 182 23.86 -5.49 8.97
CA VAL A 182 23.33 -6.87 8.93
C VAL A 182 21.92 -6.94 9.53
N ALA A 183 21.65 -6.14 10.56
CA ALA A 183 20.34 -6.10 11.20
C ALA A 183 19.26 -5.51 10.28
N THR A 184 19.60 -4.46 9.53
CA THR A 184 18.70 -3.90 8.50
C THR A 184 18.46 -4.92 7.38
N TYR A 185 19.51 -5.57 6.88
CA TYR A 185 19.38 -6.61 5.86
C TYR A 185 18.44 -7.73 6.30
N GLU A 186 18.68 -8.31 7.48
CA GLU A 186 17.86 -9.39 8.04
C GLU A 186 16.40 -8.97 8.19
N ARG A 187 16.17 -7.78 8.72
CA ARG A 187 14.83 -7.24 8.94
C ARG A 187 14.06 -7.07 7.62
N ILE A 188 14.70 -6.50 6.61
CA ILE A 188 14.04 -6.30 5.30
C ILE A 188 13.85 -7.62 4.59
N LEU A 189 14.82 -8.54 4.65
CA LEU A 189 14.69 -9.89 4.11
C LEU A 189 13.51 -10.63 4.74
N ARG A 190 13.39 -10.61 6.07
CA ARG A 190 12.27 -11.22 6.79
C ARG A 190 10.92 -10.63 6.35
N LEU A 191 10.83 -9.30 6.25
CA LEU A 191 9.63 -8.62 5.76
C LEU A 191 9.29 -9.01 4.32
N TYR A 192 10.31 -9.08 3.45
CA TYR A 192 10.15 -9.43 2.05
C TYR A 192 9.61 -10.86 1.88
N VAL A 193 10.28 -11.85 2.48
CA VAL A 193 9.92 -13.26 2.27
C VAL A 193 8.61 -13.65 2.96
N LEU A 194 8.33 -13.12 4.17
CA LEU A 194 7.14 -13.50 4.92
C LEU A 194 5.89 -12.71 4.48
N GLN A 195 6.03 -11.41 4.26
CA GLN A 195 4.87 -10.55 4.03
C GLN A 195 4.65 -10.28 2.54
N VAL A 196 5.70 -9.95 1.78
CA VAL A 196 5.56 -9.58 0.37
C VAL A 196 5.40 -10.83 -0.49
N LEU A 197 6.40 -11.72 -0.49
CA LEU A 197 6.39 -12.93 -1.33
C LEU A 197 5.40 -13.98 -0.79
N GLY A 198 5.44 -14.26 0.51
CA GLY A 198 4.59 -15.29 1.13
C GLY A 198 3.14 -14.84 1.25
N SER A 199 2.85 -13.99 2.22
CA SER A 199 1.47 -13.70 2.62
C SER A 199 0.68 -12.92 1.57
N HIS A 200 1.33 -11.99 0.84
CA HIS A 200 0.65 -11.15 -0.16
C HIS A 200 0.62 -11.80 -1.54
N SER A 201 1.77 -12.25 -2.07
CA SER A 201 1.86 -12.82 -3.42
C SER A 201 1.59 -14.33 -3.47
N GLY A 202 1.66 -15.04 -2.35
CA GLY A 202 1.51 -16.50 -2.30
C GLY A 202 2.68 -17.28 -2.92
N GLU A 203 3.81 -16.63 -3.19
CA GLU A 203 5.00 -17.18 -3.84
C GLU A 203 5.92 -17.91 -2.84
N TRP A 204 5.37 -18.85 -2.06
CA TRP A 204 6.07 -19.53 -0.96
C TRP A 204 7.34 -20.25 -1.37
N ASN A 205 7.36 -20.88 -2.54
CA ASN A 205 8.56 -21.59 -3.04
C ASN A 205 9.67 -20.60 -3.37
N TYR A 206 9.32 -19.50 -4.06
CA TYR A 206 10.29 -18.44 -4.36
C TYR A 206 10.83 -17.77 -3.08
N ALA A 207 9.96 -17.55 -2.10
CA ALA A 207 10.36 -17.04 -0.79
C ALA A 207 11.36 -17.96 -0.08
N HIS A 208 11.15 -19.29 -0.15
CA HIS A 208 12.07 -20.28 0.40
C HIS A 208 13.43 -20.25 -0.29
N ASP A 209 13.44 -20.25 -1.64
CA ASP A 209 14.67 -20.17 -2.42
C ASP A 209 15.43 -18.88 -2.12
N PHE A 210 14.70 -17.77 -1.98
CA PHE A 210 15.31 -16.47 -1.64
C PHE A 210 16.01 -16.50 -0.27
N VAL A 211 15.44 -17.18 0.73
CA VAL A 211 16.09 -17.42 2.03
C VAL A 211 17.33 -18.26 1.87
N GLU A 212 17.27 -19.35 1.10
CA GLU A 212 18.38 -20.29 0.91
C GLU A 212 19.59 -19.59 0.28
N TYR A 213 19.37 -18.77 -0.75
CA TYR A 213 20.44 -18.05 -1.46
C TYR A 213 20.82 -16.71 -0.81
N SER A 214 20.17 -16.32 0.27
CA SER A 214 20.47 -15.06 0.98
C SER A 214 21.88 -15.06 1.61
N ALA A 215 22.38 -13.87 1.96
CA ALA A 215 23.68 -13.72 2.66
C ALA A 215 23.61 -13.99 4.18
N LEU A 216 22.48 -14.48 4.70
CA LEU A 216 22.33 -14.79 6.12
C LEU A 216 23.22 -15.97 6.58
N PRO A 217 23.65 -15.99 7.85
CA PRO A 217 24.24 -17.17 8.46
C PRO A 217 23.27 -18.37 8.45
N SER A 218 23.83 -19.60 8.39
CA SER A 218 23.02 -20.82 8.29
C SER A 218 21.99 -20.98 9.42
N SER A 219 22.32 -20.52 10.64
CA SER A 219 21.38 -20.52 11.78
C SER A 219 20.16 -19.60 11.52
N ALA A 220 20.40 -18.38 11.05
CA ALA A 220 19.33 -17.42 10.73
C ALA A 220 18.48 -17.88 9.55
N LYS A 221 19.09 -18.50 8.51
CA LYS A 221 18.36 -19.12 7.41
C LYS A 221 17.40 -20.21 7.89
N SER A 222 17.90 -21.11 8.74
CA SER A 222 17.11 -22.21 9.30
C SER A 222 15.93 -21.69 10.14
N GLU A 223 16.14 -20.63 10.91
CA GLU A 223 15.11 -20.01 11.71
C GLU A 223 14.05 -19.34 10.83
N LEU A 224 14.47 -18.55 9.85
CA LEU A 224 13.57 -17.87 8.92
C LEU A 224 12.79 -18.85 8.04
N ALA A 225 13.40 -19.97 7.61
CA ALA A 225 12.71 -21.02 6.88
C ALA A 225 11.60 -21.69 7.72
N LYS A 226 11.85 -21.91 9.03
CA LYS A 226 10.81 -22.41 9.95
C LYS A 226 9.67 -21.42 10.10
N GLU A 227 9.99 -20.13 10.26
CA GLU A 227 9.00 -19.06 10.36
C GLU A 227 8.16 -18.96 9.09
N LEU A 228 8.77 -19.15 7.91
CA LEU A 228 8.06 -19.16 6.62
C LEU A 228 7.02 -20.28 6.55
N VAL A 229 7.38 -21.51 7.00
CA VAL A 229 6.45 -22.66 7.06
C VAL A 229 5.28 -22.38 8.01
N LEU A 230 5.56 -21.81 9.19
CA LEU A 230 4.52 -21.46 10.16
C LEU A 230 3.58 -20.36 9.62
N THR A 231 4.15 -19.31 9.03
CA THR A 231 3.37 -18.22 8.43
C THR A 231 2.47 -18.72 7.30
N ARG A 232 2.99 -19.63 6.46
CA ARG A 232 2.19 -20.27 5.41
C ARG A 232 1.00 -21.03 5.98
N ALA A 233 1.24 -21.86 6.99
CA ALA A 233 0.18 -22.63 7.64
C ALA A 233 -0.89 -21.73 8.29
N GLU A 234 -0.49 -20.60 8.88
CA GLU A 234 -1.42 -19.61 9.44
C GLU A 234 -2.27 -18.94 8.36
N VAL A 235 -1.65 -18.53 7.23
CA VAL A 235 -2.37 -17.91 6.10
C VAL A 235 -3.36 -18.89 5.49
N GLU A 236 -2.93 -20.15 5.24
CA GLU A 236 -3.81 -21.19 4.71
C GLU A 236 -4.97 -21.52 5.66
N SER A 237 -4.70 -21.61 6.98
CA SER A 237 -5.74 -21.83 8.00
C SER A 237 -6.74 -20.68 8.06
N ARG A 238 -6.27 -19.42 7.95
CA ARG A 238 -7.14 -18.24 7.92
C ARG A 238 -8.04 -18.23 6.69
N ALA A 239 -7.45 -18.50 5.53
CA ALA A 239 -8.19 -18.57 4.26
C ALA A 239 -9.25 -19.68 4.28
N GLN A 240 -8.95 -20.85 4.91
CA GLN A 240 -9.93 -21.92 5.06
C GLN A 240 -11.07 -21.53 5.99
N LYS A 241 -10.77 -20.93 7.15
CA LYS A 241 -11.80 -20.45 8.09
C LYS A 241 -12.72 -19.39 7.45
N GLU A 242 -12.18 -18.52 6.63
CA GLU A 242 -12.95 -17.52 5.90
C GLU A 242 -13.89 -18.17 4.89
N LYS A 243 -13.40 -19.16 4.11
CA LYS A 243 -14.23 -19.95 3.19
C LYS A 243 -15.37 -20.66 3.92
N ASP A 244 -15.06 -21.33 5.03
CA ASP A 244 -16.05 -22.05 5.83
C ASP A 244 -17.12 -21.08 6.39
N THR A 245 -16.71 -19.89 6.82
CA THR A 245 -17.62 -18.85 7.30
C THR A 245 -18.55 -18.34 6.19
N ILE A 246 -18.00 -18.07 5.00
CA ILE A 246 -18.78 -17.63 3.83
C ILE A 246 -19.76 -18.74 3.40
N GLU A 247 -19.31 -19.99 3.37
CA GLU A 247 -20.16 -21.12 3.02
C GLU A 247 -21.27 -21.34 4.03
N GLY A 248 -20.94 -21.24 5.32
CA GLY A 248 -21.92 -21.27 6.40
C GLY A 248 -22.98 -20.18 6.28
N ALA A 249 -22.54 -18.92 6.02
CA ALA A 249 -23.44 -17.80 5.80
C ALA A 249 -24.34 -18.00 4.57
N LYS A 250 -23.80 -18.54 3.46
CA LYS A 250 -24.58 -18.88 2.26
C LYS A 250 -25.63 -19.97 2.56
N LYS A 251 -25.27 -21.01 3.32
CA LYS A 251 -26.20 -22.07 3.72
C LYS A 251 -27.33 -21.50 4.56
N MET A 252 -27.01 -20.66 5.55
CA MET A 252 -28.03 -20.03 6.41
C MET A 252 -28.93 -19.09 5.61
N TYR A 253 -28.39 -18.30 4.71
CA TYR A 253 -29.18 -17.43 3.79
C TYR A 253 -30.14 -18.27 2.94
N ASN A 254 -29.68 -19.35 2.33
CA ASN A 254 -30.52 -20.21 1.50
C ASN A 254 -31.63 -20.90 2.29
N LEU A 255 -31.35 -21.32 3.53
CA LEU A 255 -32.36 -21.88 4.44
C LEU A 255 -33.44 -20.86 4.82
N GLU A 256 -33.04 -19.63 5.09
CA GLU A 256 -33.97 -18.54 5.41
C GLU A 256 -34.83 -18.15 4.20
N MET A 257 -34.26 -18.11 2.98
CA MET A 257 -35.00 -17.86 1.75
C MET A 257 -36.00 -18.98 1.46
N ALA A 258 -35.61 -20.26 1.64
CA ALA A 258 -36.48 -21.40 1.49
C ALA A 258 -37.67 -21.36 2.53
N ARG A 259 -37.40 -20.92 3.75
CA ARG A 259 -38.39 -20.75 4.79
C ARG A 259 -39.43 -19.67 4.46
N ARG A 260 -39.02 -18.64 3.72
CA ARG A 260 -39.88 -17.55 3.23
C ARG A 260 -40.57 -17.88 1.92
N GLY A 261 -40.36 -19.07 1.35
CA GLY A 261 -40.97 -19.48 0.06
C GLY A 261 -40.40 -18.73 -1.17
N ILE A 262 -39.22 -18.11 -1.04
CA ILE A 262 -38.57 -17.40 -2.11
C ILE A 262 -37.65 -18.38 -2.86
N PRO A 263 -37.82 -18.61 -4.18
CA PRO A 263 -36.97 -19.54 -4.93
C PRO A 263 -35.53 -19.06 -4.92
N THR A 264 -34.61 -19.86 -4.37
CA THR A 264 -33.18 -19.60 -4.46
C THR A 264 -32.71 -19.91 -5.89
N LEU A 265 -32.11 -18.92 -6.55
CA LEU A 265 -31.46 -19.10 -7.85
C LEU A 265 -30.34 -20.15 -7.71
N LYS A 266 -30.51 -21.31 -8.35
CA LYS A 266 -29.44 -22.30 -8.43
C LYS A 266 -28.25 -21.69 -9.18
N PRO A 267 -27.03 -21.73 -8.63
CA PRO A 267 -25.87 -21.34 -9.40
C PRO A 267 -25.68 -22.35 -10.53
N GLY A 268 -25.91 -21.94 -11.79
CA GLY A 268 -25.60 -22.78 -12.94
C GLY A 268 -26.65 -22.83 -14.06
N SER A 269 -27.84 -22.20 -13.97
CA SER A 269 -28.71 -22.09 -15.13
C SER A 269 -28.40 -20.81 -15.93
N GLN A 270 -27.47 -20.92 -16.86
CA GLN A 270 -27.45 -20.04 -18.02
C GLN A 270 -28.71 -20.33 -18.87
N THR A 271 -29.83 -19.76 -18.49
CA THR A 271 -30.94 -19.64 -19.42
C THR A 271 -30.56 -18.58 -20.43
N GLY A 272 -30.15 -19.05 -21.61
CA GLY A 272 -30.08 -18.22 -22.77
C GLY A 272 -31.48 -17.59 -23.01
N ALA A 273 -31.64 -16.37 -22.56
CA ALA A 273 -32.77 -15.55 -22.94
C ALA A 273 -32.60 -15.23 -24.43
N LYS A 274 -33.28 -16.01 -25.27
CA LYS A 274 -33.59 -15.60 -26.64
C LYS A 274 -34.32 -14.25 -26.54
N MET A 275 -33.63 -13.20 -26.90
CA MET A 275 -34.26 -11.92 -27.21
C MET A 275 -35.16 -12.12 -28.42
N THR A 276 -36.45 -12.29 -28.18
CA THR A 276 -37.46 -12.17 -29.20
C THR A 276 -37.56 -10.70 -29.56
N THR A 277 -37.04 -10.38 -30.73
CA THR A 277 -37.22 -9.07 -31.39
C THR A 277 -38.70 -8.89 -31.67
N VAL A 278 -39.39 -8.11 -30.87
CA VAL A 278 -40.70 -7.57 -31.22
C VAL A 278 -40.45 -6.40 -32.15
N GLN A 279 -40.69 -6.64 -33.43
CA GLN A 279 -40.91 -5.59 -34.42
C GLN A 279 -42.18 -4.83 -34.03
N GLN A 280 -42.01 -3.60 -33.57
CA GLN A 280 -43.08 -2.60 -33.63
C GLN A 280 -42.80 -1.68 -34.81
N GLN A 281 -43.60 -1.90 -35.86
CA GLN A 281 -43.92 -0.93 -36.88
C GLN A 281 -44.79 0.14 -36.24
N ASP A 282 -44.43 1.40 -36.41
CA ASP A 282 -45.40 2.45 -36.72
C ASP A 282 -44.69 3.80 -36.93
N ASP A 283 -44.85 4.23 -38.10
CA ASP A 283 -45.26 5.53 -38.65
C ASP A 283 -44.72 6.83 -38.02
N SER A 284 -44.11 7.57 -38.94
CA SER A 284 -43.68 8.97 -38.92
C SER A 284 -44.83 9.95 -38.54
N PRO A 285 -44.58 11.27 -38.27
CA PRO A 285 -43.77 12.11 -39.16
C PRO A 285 -42.87 13.18 -38.48
N ASN A 286 -41.75 13.40 -39.15
CA ASN A 286 -41.14 14.67 -39.54
C ASN A 286 -41.51 15.95 -38.78
N THR A 287 -40.50 16.53 -38.03
CA THR A 287 -40.24 17.97 -38.12
C THR A 287 -38.76 18.20 -37.70
N GLY A 288 -38.06 18.90 -38.58
CA GLY A 288 -36.65 19.22 -38.50
C GLY A 288 -36.34 20.35 -37.52
N ASN A 289 -35.08 20.46 -37.32
CA ASN A 289 -34.16 21.63 -37.14
C ASN A 289 -32.93 21.13 -36.39
N ASP A 290 -31.85 20.95 -37.08
CA ASP A 290 -30.81 21.91 -37.42
C ASP A 290 -30.08 22.54 -36.22
N LEU A 291 -28.77 22.52 -36.40
CA LEU A 291 -27.69 23.30 -35.80
C LEU A 291 -26.81 22.51 -34.79
N SER A 292 -25.74 21.96 -35.31
CA SER A 292 -24.41 22.56 -35.49
C SER A 292 -23.53 22.61 -34.23
N LEU A 293 -22.42 21.83 -34.36
CA LEU A 293 -21.04 22.25 -34.07
C LEU A 293 -20.80 23.04 -32.77
N ILE A 294 -19.84 22.51 -31.96
CA ILE A 294 -18.54 23.13 -31.83
C ILE A 294 -17.57 22.14 -31.16
N HIS A 295 -16.47 21.91 -31.85
CA HIS A 295 -15.19 21.47 -31.31
C HIS A 295 -14.69 22.46 -30.25
N ILE A 296 -14.12 21.98 -29.13
CA ILE A 296 -12.72 22.22 -28.79
C ILE A 296 -12.32 21.13 -27.79
#